data_4247c9ccd00fb842ffbcaf5d5ce9fb89
#
_entry.id   4247c9ccd00fb842ffbcaf5d5ce9fb89
#
_cell.length_a   1.000
_cell.length_b   1.000
_cell.length_c   1.000
_cell.angle_alpha   90.00
_cell.angle_beta   90.00
_cell.angle_gamma   90.00
#
_symmetry.space_group_name_H-M   'P 1'
#
loop_
_entity.id
_entity.type
_entity.pdbx_description
1 polymer ?
#
loop_
_entity_poly.entity_id
_entity_poly.type
_entity_poly.pdbx_seq_one_letter_code
_entity_poly.pdbx_strand_id
1 'polypeptide(L)'
;LNHLNFTVDDLVLGNGNGKLDAGENLDLIVEVQNLGHADCYGLTATLSSLSSYVTINNINASLPLLNTTQSQNIIFNISVDPNTPVGTNVIFPFDITDQIYSHQTDFSENVGIINEDYETGDFTNYSWIQGTYPWTVDANQIYEGVYSSRSADNLPDNQESELSVEVNVLIPGDISFYKFVSSEFNFDFLKFKINGNKVGEWSGEDSVWSFVSFPVINTGLHTFKWEYDKDASWSDGDDCAWIDYIVFPPITIAQTSLDNSISDIKIFPNPTMGLFNIDFG
;
A
#
# COMPACT_ATOMS: atom_id res chain seq x y z
N LEU A 1 -19.92 -4.09 -26.50
CA LEU A 1 -19.77 -4.04 -25.05
C LEU A 1 -18.34 -3.67 -24.71
N ASN A 2 -18.16 -2.94 -23.62
CA ASN A 2 -16.87 -2.55 -23.08
C ASN A 2 -17.00 -2.39 -21.56
N HIS A 3 -15.92 -2.53 -20.80
CA HIS A 3 -15.85 -2.06 -19.43
C HIS A 3 -15.24 -0.64 -19.40
N LEU A 4 -15.62 0.18 -18.43
CA LEU A 4 -15.09 1.52 -18.24
C LEU A 4 -14.21 1.58 -16.99
N ASN A 5 -14.66 0.96 -15.89
CA ASN A 5 -14.04 1.07 -14.59
C ASN A 5 -14.21 -0.21 -13.79
N PHE A 6 -13.27 -0.45 -12.87
CA PHE A 6 -13.32 -1.50 -11.84
C PHE A 6 -12.97 -0.84 -10.51
N THR A 7 -13.84 -1.00 -9.53
CA THR A 7 -13.71 -0.31 -8.23
C THR A 7 -13.97 -1.29 -7.08
N VAL A 8 -13.17 -1.18 -6.04
CA VAL A 8 -13.40 -1.84 -4.74
C VAL A 8 -14.32 -0.94 -3.90
N ASP A 9 -15.44 -1.46 -3.41
CA ASP A 9 -16.35 -0.79 -2.49
C ASP A 9 -16.47 -1.61 -1.19
N ASP A 10 -15.74 -1.17 -0.20
CA ASP A 10 -15.66 -1.76 1.13
C ASP A 10 -16.33 -0.89 2.22
N LEU A 11 -16.96 0.23 1.83
CA LEU A 11 -17.55 1.21 2.74
C LEU A 11 -18.60 0.64 3.72
N VAL A 12 -19.33 -0.39 3.32
CA VAL A 12 -20.44 -0.95 4.12
C VAL A 12 -20.05 -2.27 4.78
N LEU A 13 -19.25 -3.07 4.11
CA LEU A 13 -18.93 -4.44 4.50
C LEU A 13 -17.48 -4.62 4.98
N GLY A 14 -16.61 -3.66 4.69
CA GLY A 14 -15.20 -3.65 5.04
C GLY A 14 -14.80 -2.48 5.94
N ASN A 15 -13.55 -2.03 5.84
CA ASN A 15 -12.98 -0.96 6.67
C ASN A 15 -13.08 0.44 6.06
N GLY A 16 -13.54 0.54 4.80
CA GLY A 16 -13.80 1.81 4.10
C GLY A 16 -12.56 2.47 3.49
N ASN A 17 -11.46 1.74 3.31
CA ASN A 17 -10.22 2.27 2.74
C ASN A 17 -10.15 2.17 1.20
N GLY A 18 -11.13 1.55 0.56
CA GLY A 18 -11.22 1.36 -0.90
C GLY A 18 -10.24 0.31 -1.43
N LYS A 19 -9.79 -0.62 -0.59
CA LYS A 19 -8.84 -1.68 -0.92
C LYS A 19 -9.38 -3.05 -0.57
N LEU A 20 -8.69 -4.05 -1.11
CA LEU A 20 -8.97 -5.46 -0.87
C LEU A 20 -8.14 -5.91 0.34
N ASP A 21 -8.75 -6.07 1.51
CA ASP A 21 -8.02 -6.43 2.73
C ASP A 21 -8.31 -7.86 3.20
N ALA A 22 -7.33 -8.46 3.88
CA ALA A 22 -7.46 -9.81 4.40
C ALA A 22 -8.58 -9.91 5.45
N GLY A 23 -9.48 -10.88 5.28
CA GLY A 23 -10.61 -11.11 6.17
C GLY A 23 -11.85 -10.27 5.88
N GLU A 24 -11.85 -9.44 4.85
CA GLU A 24 -12.98 -8.60 4.48
C GLU A 24 -14.01 -9.29 3.60
N ASN A 25 -15.25 -8.78 3.72
CA ASN A 25 -16.28 -8.90 2.71
C ASN A 25 -16.47 -7.53 2.08
N LEU A 26 -16.58 -7.48 0.76
CA LEU A 26 -16.71 -6.22 0.04
C LEU A 26 -17.40 -6.43 -1.29
N ASP A 27 -17.73 -5.33 -1.96
CA ASP A 27 -18.30 -5.35 -3.29
C ASP A 27 -17.27 -4.88 -4.33
N LEU A 28 -17.15 -5.66 -5.42
CA LEU A 28 -16.42 -5.24 -6.63
C LEU A 28 -17.44 -4.69 -7.62
N ILE A 29 -17.26 -3.44 -8.02
CA ILE A 29 -18.13 -2.74 -8.94
C ILE A 29 -17.45 -2.66 -10.31
N VAL A 30 -18.09 -3.23 -11.33
CA VAL A 30 -17.63 -3.14 -12.72
C VAL A 30 -18.61 -2.26 -13.49
N GLU A 31 -18.14 -1.10 -13.95
CA GLU A 31 -18.91 -0.25 -14.85
C GLU A 31 -18.74 -0.72 -16.30
N VAL A 32 -19.84 -1.10 -16.92
CA VAL A 32 -19.88 -1.56 -18.30
C VAL A 32 -20.64 -0.58 -19.20
N GLN A 33 -20.21 -0.45 -20.45
CA GLN A 33 -20.80 0.46 -21.42
C GLN A 33 -21.15 -0.26 -22.72
N ASN A 34 -22.28 0.12 -23.30
CA ASN A 34 -22.64 -0.27 -24.65
C ASN A 34 -22.15 0.77 -25.66
N LEU A 35 -21.04 0.48 -26.34
CA LEU A 35 -20.49 1.32 -27.44
C LEU A 35 -21.09 0.99 -28.81
N GLY A 36 -22.01 0.04 -28.87
CA GLY A 36 -22.70 -0.37 -30.10
C GLY A 36 -23.75 0.61 -30.57
N HIS A 37 -24.36 0.30 -31.71
CA HIS A 37 -25.43 1.10 -32.33
C HIS A 37 -26.83 0.53 -32.05
N ALA A 38 -26.91 -0.52 -31.24
CA ALA A 38 -28.16 -1.15 -30.83
C ALA A 38 -28.14 -1.46 -29.31
N ASP A 39 -29.33 -1.50 -28.72
CA ASP A 39 -29.50 -1.87 -27.34
C ASP A 39 -29.15 -3.34 -27.13
N CYS A 40 -28.51 -3.67 -26.01
CA CYS A 40 -28.22 -5.02 -25.58
C CYS A 40 -29.24 -5.51 -24.55
N TYR A 41 -29.78 -6.71 -24.74
CA TYR A 41 -30.83 -7.28 -23.88
C TYR A 41 -30.33 -8.58 -23.25
N GLY A 42 -30.74 -8.79 -21.99
CA GLY A 42 -30.48 -10.05 -21.28
C GLY A 42 -29.00 -10.34 -21.07
N LEU A 43 -28.21 -9.31 -20.77
CA LEU A 43 -26.80 -9.45 -20.50
C LEU A 43 -26.55 -10.30 -19.24
N THR A 44 -25.59 -11.17 -19.35
CA THR A 44 -25.04 -11.95 -18.22
C THR A 44 -23.57 -11.60 -18.06
N ALA A 45 -23.17 -11.21 -16.85
CA ALA A 45 -21.80 -11.00 -16.47
C ALA A 45 -21.34 -12.07 -15.51
N THR A 46 -20.12 -12.53 -15.66
CA THR A 46 -19.47 -13.51 -14.80
C THR A 46 -18.14 -12.96 -14.30
N LEU A 47 -17.90 -13.06 -13.00
CA LEU A 47 -16.63 -12.77 -12.37
C LEU A 47 -16.10 -14.06 -11.74
N SER A 48 -14.80 -14.29 -11.87
CA SER A 48 -14.09 -15.37 -11.19
C SER A 48 -12.81 -14.85 -10.55
N SER A 49 -12.16 -15.66 -9.72
CA SER A 49 -10.86 -15.34 -9.13
C SER A 49 -9.87 -16.46 -9.43
N LEU A 50 -8.64 -16.09 -9.81
CA LEU A 50 -7.53 -17.05 -9.95
C LEU A 50 -6.82 -17.32 -8.62
N SER A 51 -7.13 -16.55 -7.57
CA SER A 51 -6.55 -16.72 -6.23
C SER A 51 -7.41 -17.66 -5.38
N SER A 52 -6.79 -18.59 -4.67
CA SER A 52 -7.45 -19.43 -3.67
C SER A 52 -7.84 -18.64 -2.39
N TYR A 53 -7.33 -17.44 -2.23
CA TYR A 53 -7.61 -16.56 -1.09
C TYR A 53 -8.89 -15.75 -1.25
N VAL A 54 -9.49 -15.72 -2.44
CA VAL A 54 -10.68 -14.89 -2.70
C VAL A 54 -11.82 -15.77 -3.20
N THR A 55 -12.97 -15.63 -2.56
CA THR A 55 -14.22 -16.29 -2.94
C THR A 55 -15.17 -15.26 -3.53
N ILE A 56 -15.68 -15.50 -4.74
CA ILE A 56 -16.75 -14.70 -5.34
C ILE A 56 -18.09 -15.26 -4.85
N ASN A 57 -18.82 -14.51 -4.05
CA ASN A 57 -20.07 -14.96 -3.41
C ASN A 57 -21.23 -15.01 -4.40
N ASN A 58 -21.24 -14.15 -5.44
CA ASN A 58 -22.20 -14.16 -6.53
C ASN A 58 -21.45 -14.10 -7.87
N ILE A 59 -21.06 -15.26 -8.37
CA ILE A 59 -20.25 -15.40 -9.61
C ILE A 59 -20.95 -14.90 -10.88
N ASN A 60 -22.28 -14.77 -10.88
CA ASN A 60 -23.07 -14.29 -12.01
C ASN A 60 -23.94 -13.11 -11.60
N ALA A 61 -24.00 -12.12 -12.49
CA ALA A 61 -24.91 -11.00 -12.40
C ALA A 61 -25.59 -10.76 -13.75
N SER A 62 -26.76 -10.12 -13.77
CA SER A 62 -27.51 -9.89 -15.01
C SER A 62 -27.98 -8.45 -15.11
N LEU A 63 -27.92 -7.91 -16.32
CA LEU A 63 -28.54 -6.66 -16.71
C LEU A 63 -29.63 -6.96 -17.75
N PRO A 64 -30.90 -6.63 -17.48
CA PRO A 64 -31.97 -6.91 -18.42
C PRO A 64 -31.87 -6.07 -19.69
N LEU A 65 -31.29 -4.87 -19.60
CA LEU A 65 -31.13 -3.94 -20.71
C LEU A 65 -29.93 -3.02 -20.47
N LEU A 66 -29.10 -2.81 -21.50
CA LEU A 66 -28.07 -1.79 -21.56
C LEU A 66 -28.25 -1.02 -22.88
N ASN A 67 -28.82 0.18 -22.81
CA ASN A 67 -29.10 0.99 -23.99
C ASN A 67 -27.78 1.42 -24.65
N THR A 68 -27.87 1.68 -25.95
CA THR A 68 -26.72 2.22 -26.72
C THR A 68 -26.19 3.49 -26.08
N THR A 69 -24.88 3.64 -26.03
CA THR A 69 -24.10 4.73 -25.39
C THR A 69 -24.24 4.88 -23.88
N GLN A 70 -25.07 4.06 -23.24
CA GLN A 70 -25.22 4.10 -21.76
C GLN A 70 -24.22 3.19 -21.05
N SER A 71 -23.92 3.53 -19.78
CA SER A 71 -23.18 2.68 -18.86
C SER A 71 -24.05 2.26 -17.68
N GLN A 72 -23.70 1.14 -17.07
CA GLN A 72 -24.32 0.64 -15.83
C GLN A 72 -23.28 -0.11 -14.99
N ASN A 73 -23.49 -0.10 -13.68
CA ASN A 73 -22.67 -0.82 -12.72
C ASN A 73 -23.19 -2.24 -12.52
N ILE A 74 -22.27 -3.19 -12.50
CA ILE A 74 -22.50 -4.57 -12.10
C ILE A 74 -21.73 -4.80 -10.81
N ILE A 75 -22.38 -5.41 -9.81
CA ILE A 75 -21.85 -5.59 -8.47
C ILE A 75 -21.62 -7.08 -8.20
N PHE A 76 -20.42 -7.41 -7.75
CA PHE A 76 -20.03 -8.74 -7.30
C PHE A 76 -19.58 -8.66 -5.85
N ASN A 77 -20.24 -9.41 -4.97
CA ASN A 77 -19.82 -9.55 -3.59
C ASN A 77 -18.73 -10.60 -3.47
N ILE A 78 -17.68 -10.30 -2.74
CA ILE A 78 -16.55 -11.19 -2.52
C ILE A 78 -16.16 -11.28 -1.05
N SER A 79 -15.45 -12.34 -0.71
CA SER A 79 -14.84 -12.55 0.60
C SER A 79 -13.35 -12.84 0.42
N VAL A 80 -12.51 -12.18 1.20
CA VAL A 80 -11.06 -12.38 1.24
C VAL A 80 -10.71 -13.22 2.47
N ASP A 81 -9.90 -14.27 2.29
CA ASP A 81 -9.45 -15.13 3.40
C ASP A 81 -8.63 -14.29 4.40
N PRO A 82 -8.89 -14.38 5.72
CA PRO A 82 -8.14 -13.63 6.73
C PRO A 82 -6.64 -13.98 6.80
N ASN A 83 -6.23 -15.11 6.22
CA ASN A 83 -4.82 -15.48 6.15
C ASN A 83 -4.14 -15.04 4.84
N THR A 84 -4.80 -14.21 4.04
CA THR A 84 -4.21 -13.72 2.78
C THR A 84 -3.00 -12.85 3.08
N PRO A 85 -1.81 -13.17 2.54
CA PRO A 85 -0.66 -12.32 2.73
C PRO A 85 -0.87 -10.96 2.08
N VAL A 86 -0.49 -9.89 2.77
CA VAL A 86 -0.48 -8.53 2.21
C VAL A 86 0.43 -8.49 0.97
N GLY A 87 0.00 -7.78 -0.07
CA GLY A 87 0.68 -7.75 -1.36
C GLY A 87 0.34 -8.91 -2.30
N THR A 88 -0.55 -9.84 -1.88
CA THR A 88 -1.05 -10.88 -2.77
C THR A 88 -1.78 -10.26 -3.96
N ASN A 89 -1.26 -10.44 -5.16
CA ASN A 89 -1.96 -10.02 -6.37
C ASN A 89 -3.09 -11.00 -6.71
N VAL A 90 -4.31 -10.49 -6.80
CA VAL A 90 -5.51 -11.23 -7.18
C VAL A 90 -5.94 -10.82 -8.58
N ILE A 91 -6.04 -11.80 -9.47
CA ILE A 91 -6.56 -11.59 -10.83
C ILE A 91 -8.03 -12.06 -10.85
N PHE A 92 -8.88 -11.19 -11.43
CA PHE A 92 -10.32 -11.40 -11.58
C PHE A 92 -10.67 -11.45 -13.07
N PRO A 93 -10.74 -12.63 -13.69
CA PRO A 93 -11.31 -12.78 -15.02
C PRO A 93 -12.78 -12.37 -15.03
N PHE A 94 -13.12 -11.44 -15.92
CA PHE A 94 -14.47 -10.91 -16.12
C PHE A 94 -14.95 -11.18 -17.56
N ASP A 95 -16.17 -11.66 -17.69
CA ASP A 95 -16.85 -11.87 -18.97
C ASP A 95 -18.24 -11.27 -18.90
N ILE A 96 -18.66 -10.58 -19.97
CA ILE A 96 -20.05 -10.12 -20.16
C ILE A 96 -20.54 -10.39 -21.56
N THR A 97 -21.73 -10.94 -21.69
CA THR A 97 -22.33 -11.35 -22.96
C THR A 97 -23.85 -11.19 -22.99
N ASP A 98 -24.38 -10.89 -24.18
CA ASP A 98 -25.81 -10.98 -24.50
C ASP A 98 -26.11 -12.18 -25.45
N GLN A 99 -25.20 -13.15 -25.54
CA GLN A 99 -25.19 -14.31 -26.44
C GLN A 99 -24.81 -13.99 -27.90
N ILE A 100 -24.80 -12.74 -28.32
CA ILE A 100 -24.39 -12.29 -29.66
C ILE A 100 -23.07 -11.55 -29.56
N TYR A 101 -22.96 -10.67 -28.61
CA TYR A 101 -21.77 -9.86 -28.33
C TYR A 101 -21.20 -10.22 -26.96
N SER A 102 -19.89 -10.27 -26.87
CA SER A 102 -19.19 -10.52 -25.61
C SER A 102 -18.02 -9.58 -25.45
N HIS A 103 -17.65 -9.32 -24.19
CA HIS A 103 -16.42 -8.64 -23.81
C HIS A 103 -15.79 -9.39 -22.66
N GLN A 104 -14.48 -9.67 -22.77
CA GLN A 104 -13.69 -10.36 -21.76
C GLN A 104 -12.49 -9.49 -21.39
N THR A 105 -12.16 -9.45 -20.11
CA THR A 105 -10.99 -8.76 -19.58
C THR A 105 -10.61 -9.34 -18.25
N ASP A 106 -9.37 -9.10 -17.83
CA ASP A 106 -8.88 -9.42 -16.49
C ASP A 106 -8.67 -8.12 -15.73
N PHE A 107 -9.16 -8.07 -14.49
CA PHE A 107 -8.82 -7.05 -13.52
C PHE A 107 -7.77 -7.61 -12.56
N SER A 108 -7.00 -6.75 -11.92
CA SER A 108 -6.09 -7.18 -10.88
C SER A 108 -6.06 -6.18 -9.73
N GLU A 109 -6.07 -6.70 -8.49
CA GLU A 109 -5.93 -5.93 -7.27
C GLU A 109 -4.95 -6.61 -6.33
N ASN A 110 -4.24 -5.82 -5.53
CA ASN A 110 -3.39 -6.35 -4.47
C ASN A 110 -4.16 -6.33 -3.15
N VAL A 111 -3.99 -7.40 -2.37
CA VAL A 111 -4.58 -7.47 -1.03
C VAL A 111 -3.75 -6.64 -0.07
N GLY A 112 -4.41 -5.72 0.62
CA GLY A 112 -3.82 -4.79 1.57
C GLY A 112 -3.05 -3.65 0.90
N ILE A 113 -2.93 -2.55 1.61
CA ILE A 113 -1.97 -1.50 1.32
C ILE A 113 -0.81 -1.71 2.28
N ILE A 114 0.40 -1.74 1.74
CA ILE A 114 1.59 -1.71 2.56
C ILE A 114 1.99 -0.24 2.67
N ASN A 115 1.49 0.43 3.69
CA ASN A 115 1.76 1.84 3.93
C ASN A 115 2.41 2.09 5.29
N GLU A 116 3.02 3.25 5.42
CA GLU A 116 3.35 3.89 6.68
C GLU A 116 2.68 5.26 6.69
N ASP A 117 1.75 5.46 7.60
CA ASP A 117 0.98 6.69 7.79
C ASP A 117 1.22 7.34 9.16
N TYR A 118 2.11 6.75 9.95
CA TYR A 118 2.51 7.19 11.30
C TYR A 118 1.37 7.25 12.33
N GLU A 119 0.19 6.70 12.03
CA GLU A 119 -1.01 6.76 12.88
C GLU A 119 -0.88 5.95 14.18
N THR A 120 0.17 5.14 14.33
CA THR A 120 0.57 4.58 15.63
C THR A 120 1.11 5.63 16.61
N GLY A 121 1.46 6.83 16.14
CA GLY A 121 2.09 7.89 16.89
C GLY A 121 3.57 7.65 17.20
N ASP A 122 4.19 6.67 16.53
CA ASP A 122 5.60 6.31 16.67
C ASP A 122 6.17 5.63 15.42
N PHE A 123 7.39 5.11 15.49
CA PHE A 123 8.09 4.43 14.40
C PHE A 123 8.12 2.89 14.60
N THR A 124 7.05 2.29 15.13
CA THR A 124 7.04 0.85 15.46
C THR A 124 6.54 -0.06 14.35
N ASN A 125 5.83 0.46 13.34
CA ASN A 125 5.29 -0.33 12.23
C ASN A 125 6.37 -1.02 11.39
N TYR A 126 7.53 -0.39 11.25
CA TYR A 126 8.66 -0.89 10.48
C TYR A 126 9.96 -0.80 11.28
N SER A 127 10.99 -1.54 10.86
CA SER A 127 12.34 -1.47 11.43
C SER A 127 13.06 -0.20 10.92
N TRP A 128 12.58 0.97 11.34
CA TRP A 128 13.16 2.25 10.97
C TRP A 128 14.57 2.42 11.54
N ILE A 129 15.48 2.90 10.70
CA ILE A 129 16.85 3.25 11.06
C ILE A 129 16.97 4.76 10.97
N GLN A 130 17.43 5.38 12.03
CA GLN A 130 17.59 6.82 12.14
C GLN A 130 19.04 7.20 12.34
N GLY A 131 19.41 8.39 11.85
CA GLY A 131 20.75 8.98 12.03
C GLY A 131 20.95 9.60 13.43
N THR A 132 22.01 10.41 13.54
CA THR A 132 22.35 11.14 14.78
C THR A 132 21.27 12.14 15.20
N TYR A 133 20.60 12.74 14.21
CA TYR A 133 19.49 13.67 14.39
C TYR A 133 18.20 12.99 13.93
N PRO A 134 17.48 12.33 14.87
CA PRO A 134 16.35 11.48 14.51
C PRO A 134 15.12 12.28 14.05
N TRP A 135 14.37 11.69 13.15
CA TRP A 135 13.02 12.14 12.82
C TRP A 135 12.06 11.91 13.99
N THR A 136 11.03 12.69 14.06
CA THR A 136 10.00 12.61 15.11
C THR A 136 8.61 12.57 14.49
N VAL A 137 7.65 11.98 15.22
CA VAL A 137 6.23 12.07 14.81
C VAL A 137 5.72 13.47 15.16
N ASP A 138 5.04 14.11 14.21
CA ASP A 138 4.46 15.46 14.32
C ASP A 138 2.94 15.40 14.17
N ALA A 139 2.24 16.21 14.96
CA ALA A 139 0.78 16.36 14.93
C ALA A 139 0.33 17.76 14.44
N ASN A 140 1.24 18.58 13.93
CA ASN A 140 0.94 19.94 13.49
C ASN A 140 0.85 20.05 11.97
N GLN A 141 1.79 19.45 11.24
CA GLN A 141 1.84 19.45 9.79
C GLN A 141 1.47 18.04 9.29
N ILE A 142 0.23 17.83 8.85
CA ILE A 142 -0.36 16.51 8.57
C ILE A 142 -0.92 16.51 7.15
N TYR A 143 -0.68 15.44 6.39
CA TYR A 143 -1.35 15.20 5.11
C TYR A 143 -2.68 14.48 5.31
N GLU A 144 -2.66 13.33 6.03
CA GLU A 144 -3.85 12.58 6.37
C GLU A 144 -3.81 12.08 7.82
N GLY A 145 -4.95 11.64 8.38
CA GLY A 145 -5.00 11.16 9.77
C GLY A 145 -4.74 12.23 10.82
N VAL A 146 -3.91 11.91 11.82
CA VAL A 146 -3.56 12.79 12.96
C VAL A 146 -2.05 12.97 13.15
N TYR A 147 -1.22 12.23 12.42
CA TYR A 147 0.24 12.26 12.54
C TYR A 147 0.93 12.28 11.17
N SER A 148 2.13 12.79 11.16
CA SER A 148 3.11 12.69 10.08
C SER A 148 4.50 12.46 10.66
N SER A 149 5.51 12.29 9.83
CA SER A 149 6.90 12.24 10.27
C SER A 149 7.64 13.51 9.86
N ARG A 150 8.41 14.09 10.77
CA ARG A 150 9.18 15.32 10.62
C ARG A 150 10.66 15.06 10.85
N SER A 151 11.52 15.66 10.03
CA SER A 151 12.97 15.69 10.26
C SER A 151 13.32 16.38 11.58
N ALA A 152 14.53 16.18 12.08
CA ALA A 152 14.94 16.71 13.38
C ALA A 152 14.72 18.21 13.52
N ASP A 153 14.26 18.63 14.71
CA ASP A 153 14.20 20.03 15.10
C ASP A 153 15.59 20.60 15.33
N ASN A 154 15.80 21.86 14.91
CA ASN A 154 17.02 22.60 15.15
C ASN A 154 18.28 21.83 14.66
N LEU A 155 18.18 21.26 13.45
CA LEU A 155 19.32 20.60 12.82
C LEU A 155 20.47 21.61 12.64
N PRO A 156 21.67 21.36 13.19
CA PRO A 156 22.80 22.27 13.01
C PRO A 156 23.25 22.35 11.54
N ASP A 157 23.88 23.47 11.17
CA ASP A 157 24.50 23.65 9.86
C ASP A 157 25.50 22.51 9.54
N ASN A 158 25.57 22.10 8.29
CA ASN A 158 26.38 20.98 7.78
C ASN A 158 26.03 19.62 8.44
N GLN A 159 24.78 19.45 8.86
CA GLN A 159 24.30 18.17 9.39
C GLN A 159 23.12 17.66 8.56
N GLU A 160 22.87 16.36 8.70
CA GLU A 160 21.76 15.66 8.07
C GLU A 160 20.90 14.95 9.11
N SER A 161 19.59 14.95 8.86
CA SER A 161 18.59 14.17 9.59
C SER A 161 18.08 13.06 8.69
N GLU A 162 18.35 11.81 9.08
CA GLU A 162 18.10 10.64 8.26
C GLU A 162 17.03 9.74 8.84
N LEU A 163 16.14 9.25 7.98
CA LEU A 163 15.17 8.19 8.24
C LEU A 163 15.28 7.17 7.11
N SER A 164 15.48 5.89 7.43
CA SER A 164 15.55 4.84 6.42
C SER A 164 14.91 3.55 6.88
N VAL A 165 14.49 2.75 5.91
CA VAL A 165 13.94 1.41 6.13
C VAL A 165 14.51 0.46 5.07
N GLU A 166 14.79 -0.78 5.49
CA GLU A 166 15.20 -1.85 4.60
C GLU A 166 14.08 -2.88 4.49
N VAL A 167 13.63 -3.16 3.27
CA VAL A 167 12.51 -4.05 2.99
C VAL A 167 12.84 -4.98 1.80
N ASN A 168 12.23 -6.14 1.76
CA ASN A 168 12.36 -7.06 0.64
C ASN A 168 11.17 -6.88 -0.32
N VAL A 169 11.41 -6.29 -1.49
CA VAL A 169 10.41 -6.09 -2.54
C VAL A 169 10.12 -7.41 -3.24
N LEU A 170 8.87 -7.82 -3.24
CA LEU A 170 8.38 -9.09 -3.81
C LEU A 170 8.04 -8.95 -5.29
N ILE A 171 7.43 -7.84 -5.67
CA ILE A 171 6.95 -7.53 -7.02
C ILE A 171 7.38 -6.10 -7.34
N PRO A 172 7.93 -5.82 -8.54
CA PRO A 172 8.19 -4.46 -8.98
C PRO A 172 6.93 -3.59 -8.90
N GLY A 173 7.10 -2.35 -8.49
CA GLY A 173 6.02 -1.38 -8.33
C GLY A 173 6.59 -0.03 -7.93
N ASP A 174 5.74 0.92 -7.61
CA ASP A 174 6.18 2.25 -7.19
C ASP A 174 6.24 2.34 -5.66
N ILE A 175 7.25 3.03 -5.14
CA ILE A 175 7.19 3.65 -3.81
C ILE A 175 6.70 5.07 -3.98
N SER A 176 5.71 5.47 -3.18
CA SER A 176 5.16 6.81 -3.22
C SER A 176 4.94 7.36 -1.82
N PHE A 177 4.91 8.68 -1.70
CA PHE A 177 4.63 9.35 -0.44
C PHE A 177 4.22 10.80 -0.68
N TYR A 178 3.66 11.41 0.34
CA TYR A 178 3.46 12.86 0.37
C TYR A 178 4.62 13.53 1.12
N LYS A 179 5.03 14.69 0.63
CA LYS A 179 6.09 15.51 1.25
C LYS A 179 5.64 16.95 1.43
N PHE A 180 6.20 17.58 2.45
CA PHE A 180 6.13 19.02 2.69
C PHE A 180 7.51 19.51 3.15
N VAL A 181 8.02 20.57 2.54
CA VAL A 181 9.33 21.15 2.84
C VAL A 181 9.18 22.61 3.23
N SER A 182 9.85 23.03 4.27
CA SER A 182 9.97 24.42 4.70
C SER A 182 11.44 24.67 5.04
N SER A 183 12.21 25.13 4.04
CA SER A 183 13.67 25.24 4.10
C SER A 183 14.21 26.35 3.21
N GLU A 184 15.50 26.68 3.34
CA GLU A 184 16.18 27.61 2.46
C GLU A 184 16.21 27.06 1.02
N PHE A 185 15.69 27.89 0.08
CA PHE A 185 15.58 27.50 -1.32
C PHE A 185 16.94 27.31 -1.98
N ASN A 186 17.18 26.14 -2.59
CA ASN A 186 18.41 25.70 -3.26
C ASN A 186 19.64 25.51 -2.36
N PHE A 187 19.48 25.44 -1.05
CA PHE A 187 20.58 25.22 -0.12
C PHE A 187 20.28 24.08 0.84
N ASP A 188 19.12 24.05 1.50
CA ASP A 188 18.71 22.99 2.40
C ASP A 188 17.67 22.10 1.72
N PHE A 189 17.90 20.79 1.71
CA PHE A 189 17.14 19.87 0.87
C PHE A 189 16.56 18.68 1.63
N LEU A 190 15.29 18.38 1.35
CA LEU A 190 14.80 17.02 1.51
C LEU A 190 15.25 16.19 0.31
N LYS A 191 15.95 15.10 0.54
CA LYS A 191 16.42 14.14 -0.47
C LYS A 191 15.76 12.80 -0.25
N PHE A 192 15.38 12.13 -1.34
CA PHE A 192 14.94 10.73 -1.30
C PHE A 192 15.90 9.85 -2.08
N LYS A 193 16.31 8.73 -1.47
CA LYS A 193 17.29 7.80 -2.03
C LYS A 193 16.73 6.39 -2.06
N ILE A 194 16.98 5.67 -3.15
CA ILE A 194 16.73 4.23 -3.29
C ILE A 194 18.09 3.54 -3.44
N ASN A 195 18.44 2.63 -2.53
CA ASN A 195 19.73 1.92 -2.51
C ASN A 195 20.93 2.88 -2.58
N GLY A 196 20.86 3.99 -1.86
CA GLY A 196 21.88 5.04 -1.82
C GLY A 196 21.90 5.99 -3.01
N ASN A 197 21.14 5.72 -4.08
CA ASN A 197 21.05 6.61 -5.24
C ASN A 197 19.95 7.66 -5.01
N LYS A 198 20.30 8.95 -5.12
CA LYS A 198 19.34 10.03 -5.02
C LYS A 198 18.39 10.00 -6.23
N VAL A 199 17.08 9.91 -5.98
CA VAL A 199 16.03 9.89 -6.99
C VAL A 199 15.07 11.08 -6.88
N GLY A 200 15.06 11.78 -5.73
CA GLY A 200 14.28 12.99 -5.50
C GLY A 200 15.05 14.01 -4.64
N GLU A 201 14.75 15.31 -4.83
CA GLU A 201 15.36 16.41 -4.08
C GLU A 201 14.44 17.63 -4.13
N TRP A 202 14.18 18.24 -2.97
CA TRP A 202 13.27 19.38 -2.84
C TRP A 202 13.77 20.36 -1.79
N SER A 203 13.56 21.65 -2.03
CA SER A 203 13.92 22.74 -1.12
C SER A 203 12.95 23.92 -1.25
N GLY A 204 13.02 24.87 -0.36
CA GLY A 204 12.15 26.04 -0.31
C GLY A 204 10.90 25.80 0.55
N GLU A 205 9.92 26.69 0.45
CA GLU A 205 8.71 26.65 1.26
C GLU A 205 7.53 26.11 0.45
N ASP A 206 7.09 24.89 0.76
CA ASP A 206 5.85 24.34 0.21
C ASP A 206 4.63 25.03 0.85
N SER A 207 3.62 25.33 0.05
CA SER A 207 2.34 25.85 0.53
C SER A 207 1.28 24.76 0.69
N VAL A 208 1.49 23.58 0.09
CA VAL A 208 0.62 22.40 0.12
C VAL A 208 1.47 21.14 0.05
N TRP A 209 0.93 20.07 0.58
CA TRP A 209 1.53 18.74 0.43
C TRP A 209 1.64 18.33 -1.04
N SER A 210 2.73 17.70 -1.41
CA SER A 210 3.02 17.26 -2.78
C SER A 210 3.20 15.74 -2.82
N PHE A 211 2.43 15.08 -3.69
CA PHE A 211 2.60 13.65 -3.99
C PHE A 211 3.81 13.42 -4.88
N VAL A 212 4.60 12.39 -4.54
CA VAL A 212 5.73 11.93 -5.34
C VAL A 212 5.73 10.40 -5.44
N SER A 213 6.20 9.86 -6.57
CA SER A 213 6.25 8.44 -6.84
C SER A 213 7.51 8.07 -7.62
N PHE A 214 8.14 6.94 -7.27
CA PHE A 214 9.39 6.47 -7.87
C PHE A 214 9.32 4.98 -8.17
N PRO A 215 9.66 4.53 -9.40
CA PRO A 215 9.61 3.14 -9.76
C PRO A 215 10.71 2.31 -9.07
N VAL A 216 10.32 1.17 -8.50
CA VAL A 216 11.19 0.12 -7.98
C VAL A 216 11.08 -1.06 -8.93
N ILE A 217 12.03 -1.19 -9.85
CA ILE A 217 11.95 -2.11 -10.99
C ILE A 217 12.49 -3.51 -10.72
N ASN A 218 13.16 -3.71 -9.58
CA ASN A 218 13.76 -4.99 -9.20
C ASN A 218 13.14 -5.52 -7.91
N THR A 219 13.05 -6.83 -7.81
CA THR A 219 12.72 -7.53 -6.56
C THR A 219 13.97 -7.69 -5.68
N GLY A 220 13.75 -8.04 -4.41
CA GLY A 220 14.82 -8.27 -3.44
C GLY A 220 14.97 -7.13 -2.43
N LEU A 221 16.09 -7.12 -1.73
CA LEU A 221 16.34 -6.18 -0.65
C LEU A 221 16.57 -4.76 -1.19
N HIS A 222 15.82 -3.82 -0.66
CA HIS A 222 15.91 -2.40 -1.00
C HIS A 222 15.98 -1.56 0.27
N THR A 223 16.80 -0.50 0.23
CA THR A 223 16.85 0.54 1.25
C THR A 223 16.20 1.80 0.70
N PHE A 224 15.16 2.28 1.37
CA PHE A 224 14.54 3.58 1.11
C PHE A 224 14.99 4.55 2.20
N LYS A 225 15.51 5.73 1.80
CA LYS A 225 16.03 6.72 2.74
C LYS A 225 15.54 8.12 2.40
N TRP A 226 15.02 8.80 3.40
CA TRP A 226 14.73 10.23 3.43
C TRP A 226 15.79 10.92 4.26
N GLU A 227 16.32 12.02 3.74
CA GLU A 227 17.43 12.77 4.32
C GLU A 227 17.13 14.25 4.18
N TYR A 228 17.00 14.95 5.30
CA TYR A 228 17.00 16.41 5.32
C TYR A 228 18.43 16.88 5.61
N ASP A 229 19.03 17.60 4.66
CA ASP A 229 20.43 17.96 4.63
C ASP A 229 20.55 19.48 4.59
N LYS A 230 21.29 20.05 5.56
CA LYS A 230 21.56 21.49 5.67
C LYS A 230 22.94 21.83 5.18
N ASP A 231 23.01 22.99 4.53
CA ASP A 231 24.31 23.57 4.17
C ASP A 231 25.04 24.22 5.36
N ALA A 232 26.03 25.08 5.07
CA ALA A 232 26.94 25.65 6.08
C ALA A 232 26.39 26.90 6.77
N SER A 233 25.22 27.41 6.36
CA SER A 233 24.79 28.73 6.84
C SER A 233 23.34 29.04 6.51
N TRP A 234 22.73 29.90 7.29
CA TRP A 234 21.40 30.43 7.10
C TRP A 234 20.31 29.32 7.29
N SER A 235 19.15 29.80 7.66
CA SER A 235 17.95 28.94 7.79
C SER A 235 16.75 29.76 7.37
N ASP A 236 15.81 29.18 6.66
CA ASP A 236 14.59 29.82 6.21
C ASP A 236 13.40 28.89 6.46
N GLY A 237 12.22 29.47 6.68
CA GLY A 237 11.01 28.73 7.04
C GLY A 237 11.12 28.03 8.41
N ASP A 238 10.55 26.83 8.50
CA ASP A 238 10.60 25.98 9.69
C ASP A 238 11.89 25.16 9.77
N ASP A 239 12.73 25.24 8.75
CA ASP A 239 14.03 24.60 8.64
C ASP A 239 13.97 23.08 8.84
N CYS A 240 13.01 22.44 8.19
CA CYS A 240 12.74 21.02 8.25
C CYS A 240 11.89 20.53 7.07
N ALA A 241 11.66 19.22 7.05
CA ALA A 241 10.78 18.57 6.09
C ALA A 241 9.88 17.54 6.78
N TRP A 242 8.72 17.30 6.18
CA TRP A 242 7.77 16.27 6.59
C TRP A 242 7.52 15.28 5.46
N ILE A 243 7.25 14.05 5.84
CA ILE A 243 6.73 13.02 4.97
C ILE A 243 5.53 12.35 5.62
N ASP A 244 4.62 11.87 4.79
CA ASP A 244 3.40 11.21 5.24
C ASP A 244 2.88 10.24 4.19
N TYR A 245 2.06 9.28 4.61
CA TYR A 245 1.37 8.31 3.77
C TYR A 245 2.29 7.66 2.73
N ILE A 246 3.35 6.97 3.23
CA ILE A 246 4.26 6.21 2.39
C ILE A 246 3.57 4.93 1.95
N VAL A 247 3.46 4.70 0.65
CA VAL A 247 2.98 3.44 0.08
C VAL A 247 4.17 2.72 -0.54
N PHE A 248 4.43 1.52 -0.06
CA PHE A 248 5.49 0.67 -0.59
C PHE A 248 4.98 -0.17 -1.77
N PRO A 249 5.86 -0.58 -2.71
CA PRO A 249 5.55 -1.69 -3.59
C PRO A 249 5.28 -2.94 -2.74
N PRO A 250 4.72 -4.04 -3.30
CA PRO A 250 4.54 -5.28 -2.53
C PRO A 250 5.85 -5.73 -1.89
N ILE A 251 5.90 -5.71 -0.55
CA ILE A 251 7.09 -6.06 0.24
C ILE A 251 6.78 -7.17 1.25
N THR A 252 7.81 -7.89 1.71
CA THR A 252 7.79 -8.49 3.05
C THR A 252 8.55 -7.56 3.99
N ILE A 253 7.94 -7.26 5.13
CA ILE A 253 8.66 -6.65 6.25
C ILE A 253 9.70 -7.69 6.65
N ALA A 254 10.99 -7.30 6.66
CA ALA A 254 12.00 -8.13 7.28
C ALA A 254 11.62 -8.22 8.77
N GLN A 255 10.91 -9.28 9.14
CA GLN A 255 10.83 -9.61 10.56
C GLN A 255 12.29 -9.81 10.99
N THR A 256 12.76 -8.99 11.92
CA THR A 256 13.90 -9.38 12.72
C THR A 256 13.50 -10.75 13.24
N SER A 257 14.07 -11.80 12.63
CA SER A 257 13.94 -13.12 13.19
C SER A 257 14.48 -12.99 14.59
N LEU A 258 13.57 -12.99 15.57
CA LEU A 258 13.95 -13.49 16.87
C LEU A 258 14.58 -14.83 16.51
N ASP A 259 15.90 -14.90 16.67
CA ASP A 259 16.66 -16.13 16.46
C ASP A 259 16.11 -17.10 17.51
N ASN A 260 14.96 -17.69 17.18
CA ASN A 260 14.42 -18.85 17.87
C ASN A 260 15.32 -20.03 17.48
N SER A 261 16.59 -19.93 17.82
CA SER A 261 17.42 -21.10 18.01
C SER A 261 16.90 -21.85 19.26
N ILE A 262 15.64 -22.32 19.17
CA ILE A 262 15.22 -23.47 19.95
C ILE A 262 15.91 -24.66 19.30
N SER A 263 17.23 -24.75 19.45
CA SER A 263 17.98 -25.93 19.17
C SER A 263 17.61 -26.95 20.22
N ASP A 264 16.93 -28.00 19.77
CA ASP A 264 16.69 -29.22 20.51
C ASP A 264 15.70 -29.18 21.69
N ILE A 265 14.42 -28.99 21.43
CA ILE A 265 13.41 -29.52 22.36
C ILE A 265 13.41 -31.06 22.22
N LYS A 266 14.08 -31.73 23.15
CA LYS A 266 14.01 -33.17 23.29
C LYS A 266 12.93 -33.55 24.26
N ILE A 267 11.81 -34.10 23.78
CA ILE A 267 10.74 -34.63 24.61
C ILE A 267 11.02 -36.11 24.88
N PHE A 268 11.23 -36.45 26.17
CA PHE A 268 11.39 -37.82 26.64
C PHE A 268 10.51 -38.07 27.87
N PRO A 269 9.91 -39.25 28.03
CA PRO A 269 9.75 -40.34 27.05
C PRO A 269 8.59 -40.08 26.07
N ASN A 270 8.70 -40.70 24.89
CA ASN A 270 7.63 -40.71 23.88
C ASN A 270 7.13 -42.15 23.74
N PRO A 271 5.80 -42.44 23.71
CA PRO A 271 4.66 -41.53 23.85
C PRO A 271 4.15 -41.44 25.28
N THR A 272 3.56 -40.30 25.61
CA THR A 272 2.82 -40.14 26.85
C THR A 272 1.32 -40.02 26.53
N MET A 273 0.48 -40.73 27.26
CA MET A 273 -0.97 -40.50 27.27
C MET A 273 -1.31 -39.56 28.42
N GLY A 274 -0.97 -38.28 28.32
CA GLY A 274 -1.25 -37.28 29.35
C GLY A 274 -0.83 -35.86 28.97
N LEU A 275 -1.34 -34.89 29.70
CA LEU A 275 -0.95 -33.47 29.59
C LEU A 275 0.50 -33.30 30.03
N PHE A 276 1.29 -32.58 29.26
CA PHE A 276 2.62 -32.13 29.66
C PHE A 276 2.69 -30.60 29.55
N ASN A 277 3.42 -29.99 30.46
CA ASN A 277 3.68 -28.55 30.41
C ASN A 277 5.08 -28.33 29.82
N ILE A 278 5.17 -27.35 28.93
CA ILE A 278 6.46 -26.85 28.44
C ILE A 278 6.71 -25.52 29.16
N ASP A 279 7.76 -25.46 29.93
CA ASP A 279 8.24 -24.22 30.55
C ASP A 279 9.31 -23.62 29.65
N PHE A 280 9.10 -22.42 29.24
CA PHE A 280 10.00 -21.65 28.38
C PHE A 280 10.89 -20.70 29.21
N GLY A 281 11.31 -21.08 30.36
CA GLY A 281 12.29 -20.47 31.25
C GLY A 281 12.51 -18.97 31.13
#